data_27cf59815ddbff30e9c5f7a9407c4e39
#
_entry.id   27cf59815ddbff30e9c5f7a9407c4e39
#
_cell.length_a   1.000
_cell.length_b   1.000
_cell.length_c   1.000
_cell.angle_alpha   90.00
_cell.angle_beta   90.00
_cell.angle_gamma   90.00
#
_symmetry.space_group_name_H-M   'P 1'
#
loop_
_entity.id
_entity.type
_entity.pdbx_description
1 polymer ?
#
loop_
_entity_poly.entity_id
_entity_poly.type
_entity_poly.pdbx_seq_one_letter_code
_entity_poly.pdbx_strand_id
1 'polypeptide(L)'
;KTGTAYMLMKKTGAFASSTYYMNQHPAWHTAFHASKPQDRFYGKQWTTSLAEHAYHDDAHDDIVAPANSSSSKRFPYTYDSASGKPDAEYYEKLFTGPYVDELTLDFARAAIEGEKLGSNPTGATDVLGVSLSSHDYVNHTWGPESKMSHDHLQRLDRLLAKFLSDVDKKVGLDNTLVVLTADH
;
A
#
# COMPACT_ATOMS: atom_id res chain seq x y z
N LYS A 1 -16.27 21.39 7.68
CA LYS A 1 -15.89 20.03 7.31
C LYS A 1 -14.64 19.68 8.09
N THR A 2 -14.67 18.59 8.83
CA THR A 2 -13.54 18.11 9.60
C THR A 2 -12.88 16.96 8.83
N GLY A 3 -11.89 17.27 8.02
CA GLY A 3 -11.08 16.28 7.31
C GLY A 3 -11.55 15.95 5.89
N THR A 4 -10.71 15.19 5.21
CA THR A 4 -10.88 14.69 3.85
C THR A 4 -10.51 13.21 3.85
N ALA A 5 -11.20 12.39 3.07
CA ALA A 5 -10.84 10.98 2.91
C ALA A 5 -10.63 10.63 1.43
N TYR A 6 -9.65 9.81 1.17
CA TYR A 6 -9.36 9.21 -0.13
C TYR A 6 -9.39 7.68 0.01
N MET A 7 -9.91 7.01 -0.98
CA MET A 7 -9.97 5.55 -1.06
C MET A 7 -9.33 5.07 -2.35
N LEU A 8 -8.54 4.01 -2.24
CA LEU A 8 -7.97 3.36 -3.42
C LEU A 8 -9.05 2.51 -4.13
N MET A 9 -9.24 2.78 -5.41
CA MET A 9 -10.28 2.14 -6.23
C MET A 9 -9.74 0.88 -6.90
N LYS A 10 -10.26 -0.29 -6.54
CA LYS A 10 -9.84 -1.60 -7.09
C LYS A 10 -9.86 -1.68 -8.62
N LYS A 11 -10.81 -1.01 -9.27
CA LYS A 11 -10.94 -1.07 -10.74
C LYS A 11 -9.94 -0.23 -11.52
N THR A 12 -9.34 0.77 -10.87
CA THR A 12 -8.49 1.76 -11.54
C THR A 12 -7.13 1.94 -10.91
N GLY A 13 -6.93 1.39 -9.70
CA GLY A 13 -5.70 1.61 -8.93
C GLY A 13 -5.46 3.08 -8.54
N ALA A 14 -6.45 3.94 -8.71
CA ALA A 14 -6.35 5.37 -8.40
C ALA A 14 -7.03 5.69 -7.07
N PHE A 15 -6.51 6.67 -6.35
CA PHE A 15 -7.17 7.22 -5.16
C PHE A 15 -8.28 8.16 -5.58
N ALA A 16 -9.43 8.03 -4.97
CA ALA A 16 -10.59 8.88 -5.21
C ALA A 16 -11.21 9.34 -3.89
N SER A 17 -11.85 10.47 -3.93
CA SER A 17 -12.67 11.00 -2.83
C SER A 17 -14.15 11.03 -3.25
N SER A 18 -15.03 11.34 -2.32
CA SER A 18 -16.45 11.51 -2.60
C SER A 18 -16.84 12.98 -2.62
N THR A 19 -17.99 13.28 -3.25
CA THR A 19 -18.58 14.63 -3.27
C THR A 19 -19.00 15.12 -1.88
N TYR A 20 -19.05 14.22 -0.88
CA TYR A 20 -19.23 14.59 0.52
C TYR A 20 -18.07 15.45 1.04
N TYR A 21 -16.83 15.09 0.67
CA TYR A 21 -15.64 15.77 1.13
C TYR A 21 -15.27 16.97 0.24
N MET A 22 -15.33 16.79 -1.07
CA MET A 22 -14.90 17.81 -2.03
C MET A 22 -15.67 17.70 -3.36
N ASN A 23 -15.86 18.83 -4.02
CA ASN A 23 -16.45 18.86 -5.37
C ASN A 23 -15.39 18.64 -6.47
N GLN A 24 -14.13 18.92 -6.16
CA GLN A 24 -13.01 18.82 -7.09
C GLN A 24 -11.76 18.39 -6.32
N HIS A 25 -11.00 17.48 -6.90
CA HIS A 25 -9.71 17.06 -6.33
C HIS A 25 -8.71 18.23 -6.35
N PRO A 26 -7.85 18.35 -5.32
CA PRO A 26 -6.79 19.36 -5.30
C PRO A 26 -5.74 19.11 -6.38
N ALA A 27 -5.00 20.13 -6.75
CA ALA A 27 -4.01 20.07 -7.82
C ALA A 27 -2.93 19.01 -7.58
N TRP A 28 -2.49 18.83 -6.33
CA TRP A 28 -1.49 17.81 -5.98
C TRP A 28 -1.99 16.38 -6.26
N HIS A 29 -3.27 16.10 -5.99
CA HIS A 29 -3.88 14.81 -6.28
C HIS A 29 -3.89 14.52 -7.80
N THR A 30 -4.29 15.52 -8.60
CA THR A 30 -4.27 15.41 -10.05
C THR A 30 -2.85 15.21 -10.58
N ALA A 31 -1.86 15.94 -10.03
CA ALA A 31 -0.45 15.79 -10.38
C ALA A 31 0.09 14.40 -10.02
N PHE A 32 -0.27 13.85 -8.85
CA PHE A 32 0.12 12.49 -8.45
C PHE A 32 -0.36 11.44 -9.47
N HIS A 33 -1.61 11.54 -9.90
CA HIS A 33 -2.20 10.58 -10.83
C HIS A 33 -1.82 10.79 -12.30
N ALA A 34 -1.25 11.95 -12.67
CA ALA A 34 -0.85 12.23 -14.04
C ALA A 34 0.19 11.24 -14.59
N SER A 35 1.07 10.73 -13.73
CA SER A 35 2.10 9.74 -14.09
C SER A 35 1.61 8.28 -14.02
N LYS A 36 0.34 8.06 -13.62
CA LYS A 36 -0.22 6.72 -13.35
C LYS A 36 0.69 5.87 -12.46
N PRO A 37 0.99 6.31 -11.23
CA PRO A 37 1.98 5.66 -10.37
C PRO A 37 1.62 4.20 -10.05
N GLN A 38 0.35 3.82 -10.11
CA GLN A 38 -0.13 2.46 -9.94
C GLN A 38 0.36 1.52 -11.06
N ASP A 39 0.59 2.01 -12.27
CA ASP A 39 0.98 1.20 -13.43
C ASP A 39 2.47 0.78 -13.39
N ARG A 40 3.29 1.43 -12.54
CA ARG A 40 4.73 1.15 -12.40
C ARG A 40 5.06 -0.26 -11.90
N PHE A 41 4.07 -0.94 -11.34
CA PHE A 41 4.23 -2.30 -10.82
C PHE A 41 3.80 -3.38 -11.82
N TYR A 42 3.24 -2.99 -12.97
CA TYR A 42 2.85 -3.94 -14.01
C TYR A 42 4.06 -4.75 -14.49
N GLY A 43 3.90 -6.07 -14.57
CA GLY A 43 4.98 -7.00 -14.92
C GLY A 43 6.03 -7.23 -13.83
N LYS A 44 5.95 -6.53 -12.68
CA LYS A 44 6.84 -6.83 -11.56
C LYS A 44 6.49 -8.16 -10.92
N GLN A 45 7.52 -8.77 -10.35
CA GLN A 45 7.40 -9.98 -9.57
C GLN A 45 7.62 -9.66 -8.08
N TRP A 46 6.77 -10.19 -7.23
CA TRP A 46 7.02 -10.29 -5.81
C TRP A 46 7.78 -11.58 -5.55
N THR A 47 9.00 -11.45 -5.08
CA THR A 47 9.92 -12.54 -4.72
C THR A 47 10.26 -12.43 -3.24
N THR A 48 10.85 -13.45 -2.64
CA THR A 48 11.35 -13.39 -1.25
C THR A 48 12.34 -12.24 -1.06
N SER A 49 12.22 -11.51 0.02
CA SER A 49 13.11 -10.39 0.39
C SER A 49 14.26 -10.80 1.31
N LEU A 50 14.16 -11.97 1.91
CA LEU A 50 15.17 -12.59 2.77
C LEU A 50 15.73 -13.85 2.12
N ALA A 51 16.80 -14.39 2.69
CA ALA A 51 17.35 -15.69 2.30
C ALA A 51 16.37 -16.82 2.66
N GLU A 52 16.36 -17.90 1.87
CA GLU A 52 15.39 -18.99 2.00
C GLU A 52 15.31 -19.60 3.42
N HIS A 53 16.44 -19.70 4.11
CA HIS A 53 16.46 -20.23 5.47
C HIS A 53 15.68 -19.37 6.50
N ALA A 54 15.41 -18.11 6.20
CA ALA A 54 14.61 -17.25 7.06
C ALA A 54 13.11 -17.61 7.06
N TYR A 55 12.69 -18.44 6.10
CA TYR A 55 11.29 -18.86 5.93
C TYR A 55 11.07 -20.33 6.28
N HIS A 56 12.04 -21.00 6.91
CA HIS A 56 11.98 -22.46 7.12
C HIS A 56 10.86 -22.91 8.08
N ASP A 57 10.43 -22.03 8.97
CA ASP A 57 9.34 -22.29 9.93
C ASP A 57 7.96 -21.86 9.39
N ASP A 58 7.93 -21.22 8.23
CA ASP A 58 6.68 -20.80 7.62
C ASP A 58 5.92 -22.00 7.05
N ALA A 59 4.59 -21.91 6.99
CA ALA A 59 3.76 -22.95 6.39
C ALA A 59 4.14 -23.16 4.91
N HIS A 60 4.20 -24.43 4.51
CA HIS A 60 4.46 -24.77 3.11
C HIS A 60 3.35 -24.27 2.20
N ASP A 61 3.73 -23.74 1.05
CA ASP A 61 2.81 -23.21 0.03
C ASP A 61 1.68 -24.20 -0.35
N ASP A 62 1.94 -25.51 -0.23
CA ASP A 62 0.99 -26.58 -0.59
C ASP A 62 -0.21 -26.69 0.38
N ILE A 63 -0.08 -26.17 1.60
CA ILE A 63 -1.14 -26.23 2.63
C ILE A 63 -2.21 -25.17 2.35
N VAL A 64 -1.84 -24.05 1.76
CA VAL A 64 -2.70 -22.87 1.63
C VAL A 64 -3.39 -22.75 0.26
N ALA A 65 -2.83 -23.37 -0.78
CA ALA A 65 -3.42 -23.33 -2.12
C ALA A 65 -4.10 -24.66 -2.45
N PRO A 66 -5.46 -24.69 -2.68
CA PRO A 66 -6.09 -25.86 -3.26
C PRO A 66 -5.38 -26.27 -4.56
N ALA A 67 -5.14 -27.55 -4.73
CA ALA A 67 -4.42 -28.12 -5.90
C ALA A 67 -4.99 -27.71 -7.27
N ASN A 68 -6.21 -27.16 -7.31
CA ASN A 68 -6.95 -26.75 -8.51
C ASN A 68 -6.96 -25.25 -8.75
N SER A 69 -6.22 -24.42 -7.98
CA SER A 69 -6.16 -23.00 -8.28
C SER A 69 -5.22 -22.75 -9.46
N SER A 70 -5.77 -22.26 -10.57
CA SER A 70 -5.07 -21.95 -11.82
C SER A 70 -4.11 -20.77 -11.72
N SER A 71 -4.06 -20.07 -10.59
CA SER A 71 -3.10 -19.01 -10.32
C SER A 71 -1.99 -19.55 -9.42
N SER A 72 -0.73 -19.36 -9.82
CA SER A 72 0.44 -19.63 -8.98
C SER A 72 0.33 -18.78 -7.71
N LYS A 73 -0.11 -19.39 -6.62
CA LYS A 73 -0.17 -18.75 -5.30
C LYS A 73 1.18 -18.86 -4.56
N ARG A 74 2.27 -18.85 -5.29
CA ARG A 74 3.64 -19.04 -4.80
C ARG A 74 4.54 -17.93 -5.28
N PHE A 75 5.67 -17.81 -4.63
CA PHE A 75 6.77 -17.03 -5.18
C PHE A 75 7.36 -17.69 -6.45
N PRO A 76 7.70 -16.91 -7.48
CA PRO A 76 7.42 -15.48 -7.64
C PRO A 76 5.94 -15.21 -7.99
N TYR A 77 5.34 -14.19 -7.40
CA TYR A 77 4.00 -13.73 -7.75
C TYR A 77 4.07 -12.55 -8.72
N THR A 78 3.46 -12.67 -9.91
CA THR A 78 3.57 -11.67 -10.97
C THR A 78 2.33 -10.79 -11.03
N TYR A 79 2.54 -9.48 -11.07
CA TYR A 79 1.50 -8.46 -11.21
C TYR A 79 1.23 -8.15 -12.68
N ASP A 80 0.46 -8.99 -13.32
CA ASP A 80 0.06 -8.92 -14.72
C ASP A 80 -1.46 -9.03 -14.88
N SER A 81 -1.94 -9.02 -16.11
CA SER A 81 -3.31 -9.34 -16.49
C SER A 81 -3.34 -10.09 -17.81
N ALA A 82 -4.45 -10.78 -18.07
CA ALA A 82 -4.67 -11.51 -19.32
C ALA A 82 -4.69 -10.60 -20.56
N SER A 83 -4.98 -9.31 -20.37
CA SER A 83 -5.00 -8.32 -21.47
C SER A 83 -3.62 -7.85 -21.92
N GLY A 84 -2.54 -8.18 -21.20
CA GLY A 84 -1.17 -7.75 -21.48
C GLY A 84 -0.89 -6.28 -21.17
N LYS A 85 -1.77 -5.60 -20.42
CA LYS A 85 -1.62 -4.18 -19.99
C LYS A 85 -2.30 -3.95 -18.67
N PRO A 86 -2.00 -2.83 -17.95
CA PRO A 86 -2.72 -2.47 -16.74
C PRO A 86 -4.22 -2.32 -17.01
N ASP A 87 -5.02 -3.09 -16.27
CA ASP A 87 -6.48 -3.11 -16.32
C ASP A 87 -7.07 -3.47 -14.95
N ALA A 88 -8.38 -3.66 -14.87
CA ALA A 88 -9.07 -3.93 -13.62
C ALA A 88 -8.57 -5.24 -12.94
N GLU A 89 -8.21 -6.28 -13.70
CA GLU A 89 -7.63 -7.51 -13.17
C GLU A 89 -6.29 -7.26 -12.49
N TYR A 90 -5.41 -6.51 -13.16
CA TYR A 90 -4.13 -6.13 -12.60
C TYR A 90 -4.28 -5.27 -11.34
N TYR A 91 -5.16 -4.26 -11.37
CA TYR A 91 -5.36 -3.39 -10.19
C TYR A 91 -5.94 -4.17 -9.01
N GLU A 92 -6.79 -5.16 -9.25
CA GLU A 92 -7.28 -6.05 -8.18
C GLU A 92 -6.16 -6.90 -7.59
N LYS A 93 -5.28 -7.49 -8.43
CA LYS A 93 -4.09 -8.22 -7.97
C LYS A 93 -3.18 -7.34 -7.11
N LEU A 94 -3.09 -6.05 -7.40
CA LEU A 94 -2.22 -5.13 -6.68
C LEU A 94 -2.57 -5.02 -5.18
N PHE A 95 -3.84 -5.24 -4.82
CA PHE A 95 -4.28 -5.23 -3.41
C PHE A 95 -3.71 -6.40 -2.60
N THR A 96 -3.20 -7.42 -3.25
CA THR A 96 -2.66 -8.60 -2.59
C THR A 96 -1.15 -8.59 -2.71
N GLY A 97 -0.49 -7.89 -1.80
CA GLY A 97 0.97 -7.83 -1.73
C GLY A 97 1.55 -6.45 -1.46
N PRO A 98 2.87 -6.29 -1.45
CA PRO A 98 3.55 -5.12 -0.89
C PRO A 98 3.40 -3.84 -1.70
N TYR A 99 3.02 -3.92 -2.97
CA TYR A 99 3.08 -2.77 -3.86
C TYR A 99 1.93 -1.78 -3.65
N VAL A 100 0.78 -2.23 -3.17
CA VAL A 100 -0.32 -1.32 -2.83
C VAL A 100 -0.02 -0.50 -1.59
N ASP A 101 0.68 -1.07 -0.61
CA ASP A 101 1.12 -0.32 0.57
C ASP A 101 2.20 0.70 0.21
N GLU A 102 3.13 0.34 -0.69
CA GLU A 102 4.10 1.29 -1.25
C GLU A 102 3.39 2.46 -1.95
N LEU A 103 2.39 2.17 -2.79
CA LEU A 103 1.59 3.17 -3.48
C LEU A 103 0.82 4.07 -2.50
N THR A 104 0.25 3.48 -1.44
CA THR A 104 -0.50 4.20 -0.41
C THR A 104 0.41 5.16 0.37
N LEU A 105 1.62 4.72 0.72
CA LEU A 105 2.60 5.58 1.39
C LEU A 105 3.12 6.69 0.48
N ASP A 106 3.27 6.44 -0.83
CA ASP A 106 3.63 7.50 -1.78
C ASP A 106 2.51 8.54 -1.91
N PHE A 107 1.24 8.09 -1.91
CA PHE A 107 0.10 9.00 -1.90
C PHE A 107 0.03 9.80 -0.59
N ALA A 108 0.33 9.18 0.55
CA ALA A 108 0.42 9.86 1.84
C ALA A 108 1.51 10.94 1.84
N ARG A 109 2.70 10.67 1.24
CA ARG A 109 3.76 11.68 1.05
C ARG A 109 3.27 12.85 0.20
N ALA A 110 2.60 12.57 -0.90
CA ALA A 110 2.04 13.59 -1.77
C ALA A 110 0.99 14.46 -1.03
N ALA A 111 0.17 13.84 -0.16
CA ALA A 111 -0.79 14.55 0.67
C ALA A 111 -0.10 15.44 1.72
N ILE A 112 0.93 14.94 2.41
CA ILE A 112 1.72 15.73 3.37
C ILE A 112 2.27 16.98 2.69
N GLU A 113 2.83 16.84 1.50
CA GLU A 113 3.40 17.96 0.76
C GLU A 113 2.33 18.90 0.19
N GLY A 114 1.30 18.33 -0.45
CA GLY A 114 0.27 19.10 -1.13
C GLY A 114 -0.63 19.89 -0.18
N GLU A 115 -0.92 19.34 0.98
CA GLU A 115 -1.73 19.98 2.03
C GLU A 115 -0.87 20.72 3.07
N LYS A 116 0.48 20.65 2.95
CA LYS A 116 1.44 21.25 3.90
C LYS A 116 1.23 20.79 5.34
N LEU A 117 0.92 19.50 5.52
CA LEU A 117 0.69 18.94 6.84
C LEU A 117 1.92 19.10 7.74
N GLY A 118 1.69 19.43 9.00
CA GLY A 118 2.74 19.77 9.96
C GLY A 118 3.33 21.19 9.81
N SER A 119 2.84 21.97 8.86
CA SER A 119 3.28 23.36 8.62
C SER A 119 2.11 24.33 8.70
N ASN A 120 1.10 24.04 9.52
CA ASN A 120 -0.09 24.86 9.66
C ASN A 120 0.24 26.21 10.30
N PRO A 121 0.03 27.34 9.59
CA PRO A 121 0.40 28.68 10.09
C PRO A 121 -0.42 29.13 11.30
N THR A 122 -1.55 28.48 11.58
CA THR A 122 -2.38 28.79 12.75
C THR A 122 -1.92 28.07 14.03
N GLY A 123 -0.93 27.17 13.92
CA GLY A 123 -0.49 26.31 15.02
C GLY A 123 -1.48 25.18 15.37
N ALA A 124 -2.53 24.98 14.57
CA ALA A 124 -3.44 23.87 14.76
C ALA A 124 -2.78 22.54 14.40
N THR A 125 -3.09 21.48 15.17
CA THR A 125 -2.58 20.13 14.91
C THR A 125 -3.25 19.55 13.68
N ASP A 126 -2.44 19.10 12.74
CA ASP A 126 -2.89 18.31 11.60
C ASP A 126 -2.94 16.82 11.98
N VAL A 127 -3.86 16.08 11.36
CA VAL A 127 -4.01 14.63 11.55
C VAL A 127 -3.98 13.94 10.20
N LEU A 128 -3.10 12.94 10.07
CA LEU A 128 -3.04 12.05 8.90
C LEU A 128 -3.30 10.62 9.33
N GLY A 129 -4.39 10.03 8.84
CA GLY A 129 -4.65 8.59 8.98
C GLY A 129 -4.26 7.87 7.69
N VAL A 130 -3.47 6.81 7.80
CA VAL A 130 -3.07 5.96 6.68
C VAL A 130 -3.47 4.52 6.98
N SER A 131 -4.28 3.91 6.10
CA SER A 131 -4.65 2.50 6.18
C SER A 131 -3.80 1.70 5.21
N LEU A 132 -3.05 0.72 5.74
CA LEU A 132 -2.21 -0.21 4.98
C LEU A 132 -2.89 -1.58 5.00
N SER A 133 -3.88 -1.75 4.13
CA SER A 133 -4.83 -2.87 4.19
C SER A 133 -4.36 -4.13 3.45
N SER A 134 -3.18 -4.11 2.83
CA SER A 134 -2.73 -5.21 1.97
C SER A 134 -2.45 -6.49 2.76
N HIS A 135 -1.99 -6.39 4.01
CA HIS A 135 -1.65 -7.55 4.82
C HIS A 135 -2.85 -8.45 5.07
N ASP A 136 -4.03 -7.88 5.27
CA ASP A 136 -5.28 -8.61 5.38
C ASP A 136 -5.58 -9.42 4.10
N TYR A 137 -5.45 -8.81 2.91
CA TYR A 137 -5.62 -9.53 1.62
C TYR A 137 -4.58 -10.63 1.43
N VAL A 138 -3.34 -10.42 1.88
CA VAL A 138 -2.29 -11.44 1.84
C VAL A 138 -2.68 -12.62 2.73
N ASN A 139 -3.13 -12.36 3.97
CA ASN A 139 -3.54 -13.40 4.90
C ASN A 139 -4.77 -14.17 4.43
N HIS A 140 -5.75 -13.49 3.85
CA HIS A 140 -6.91 -14.15 3.23
C HIS A 140 -6.53 -15.04 2.03
N THR A 141 -5.47 -14.69 1.31
CA THR A 141 -5.06 -15.41 0.09
C THR A 141 -4.16 -16.59 0.39
N TRP A 142 -3.20 -16.45 1.29
CA TRP A 142 -2.13 -17.43 1.55
C TRP A 142 -2.10 -17.94 3.00
N GLY A 143 -2.82 -17.31 3.91
CA GLY A 143 -2.81 -17.63 5.34
C GLY A 143 -1.78 -16.81 6.13
N PRO A 144 -2.05 -16.58 7.44
CA PRO A 144 -1.21 -15.75 8.29
C PRO A 144 0.17 -16.33 8.58
N GLU A 145 0.32 -17.66 8.50
CA GLU A 145 1.59 -18.37 8.73
C GLU A 145 2.36 -18.66 7.44
N SER A 146 1.91 -18.08 6.31
CA SER A 146 2.53 -18.34 5.02
C SER A 146 3.83 -17.54 4.84
N LYS A 147 4.72 -18.07 4.00
CA LYS A 147 5.92 -17.36 3.52
C LYS A 147 5.57 -15.99 2.90
N MET A 148 4.42 -15.89 2.24
CA MET A 148 3.93 -14.64 1.66
C MET A 148 3.58 -13.61 2.74
N SER A 149 2.91 -14.04 3.82
CA SER A 149 2.59 -13.20 4.97
C SER A 149 3.86 -12.68 5.66
N HIS A 150 4.82 -13.57 5.91
CA HIS A 150 6.10 -13.23 6.51
C HIS A 150 6.88 -12.20 5.66
N ASP A 151 7.06 -12.48 4.36
CA ASP A 151 7.77 -11.56 3.46
C ASP A 151 7.06 -10.19 3.36
N HIS A 152 5.73 -10.20 3.35
CA HIS A 152 4.95 -8.97 3.32
C HIS A 152 5.23 -8.09 4.54
N LEU A 153 5.23 -8.66 5.75
CA LEU A 153 5.54 -7.92 6.98
C LEU A 153 6.96 -7.35 6.97
N GLN A 154 7.94 -8.12 6.49
CA GLN A 154 9.32 -7.63 6.34
C GLN A 154 9.42 -6.42 5.39
N ARG A 155 8.64 -6.43 4.32
CA ARG A 155 8.60 -5.31 3.38
C ARG A 155 7.85 -4.12 3.97
N LEU A 156 6.75 -4.37 4.67
CA LEU A 156 5.96 -3.33 5.33
C LEU A 156 6.80 -2.58 6.36
N ASP A 157 7.57 -3.28 7.18
CA ASP A 157 8.50 -2.69 8.14
C ASP A 157 9.48 -1.70 7.47
N ARG A 158 10.10 -2.13 6.36
CA ARG A 158 11.03 -1.27 5.60
C ARG A 158 10.32 -0.06 4.95
N LEU A 159 9.10 -0.24 4.46
CA LEU A 159 8.29 0.84 3.89
C LEU A 159 7.92 1.87 4.97
N LEU A 160 7.54 1.41 6.16
CA LEU A 160 7.24 2.27 7.31
C LEU A 160 8.48 3.01 7.79
N ALA A 161 9.62 2.34 7.91
CA ALA A 161 10.89 2.97 8.29
C ALA A 161 11.27 4.11 7.32
N LYS A 162 11.13 3.87 6.02
CA LYS A 162 11.35 4.89 4.99
C LYS A 162 10.35 6.03 5.10
N PHE A 163 9.06 5.72 5.27
CA PHE A 163 8.01 6.74 5.39
C PHE A 163 8.24 7.63 6.61
N LEU A 164 8.55 7.05 7.77
CA LEU A 164 8.84 7.82 8.99
C LEU A 164 10.10 8.68 8.84
N SER A 165 11.14 8.18 8.16
CA SER A 165 12.32 8.99 7.83
C SER A 165 11.97 10.20 6.92
N ASP A 166 11.02 10.03 5.99
CA ASP A 166 10.57 11.13 5.13
C ASP A 166 9.72 12.14 5.92
N VAL A 167 8.88 11.67 6.86
CA VAL A 167 8.14 12.52 7.80
C VAL A 167 9.09 13.30 8.70
N ASP A 168 10.14 12.66 9.22
CA ASP A 168 11.15 13.32 10.04
C ASP A 168 11.81 14.47 9.32
N LYS A 169 12.25 14.26 8.08
CA LYS A 169 12.86 15.30 7.24
C LYS A 169 11.91 16.46 6.93
N LYS A 170 10.62 16.19 6.80
CA LYS A 170 9.62 17.18 6.34
C LYS A 170 9.00 17.95 7.50
N VAL A 171 8.67 17.27 8.58
CA VAL A 171 7.91 17.77 9.73
C VAL A 171 8.74 17.76 11.01
N GLY A 172 9.61 16.75 11.17
CA GLY A 172 10.32 16.42 12.40
C GLY A 172 9.54 15.45 13.27
N LEU A 173 10.16 14.34 13.65
CA LEU A 173 9.52 13.36 14.56
C LEU A 173 9.30 13.92 15.97
N ASP A 174 10.13 14.88 16.39
CA ASP A 174 9.95 15.60 17.67
C ASP A 174 8.64 16.43 17.71
N ASN A 175 8.08 16.74 16.53
CA ASN A 175 6.82 17.46 16.37
C ASN A 175 5.66 16.54 15.98
N THR A 176 5.87 15.22 15.95
CA THR A 176 4.94 14.27 15.41
C THR A 176 4.60 13.19 16.44
N LEU A 177 3.32 13.03 16.76
CA LEU A 177 2.85 11.84 17.48
C LEU A 177 2.53 10.74 16.47
N VAL A 178 3.26 9.63 16.54
CA VAL A 178 2.99 8.44 15.72
C VAL A 178 2.17 7.44 16.54
N VAL A 179 1.04 7.02 15.98
CA VAL A 179 0.19 5.97 16.56
C VAL A 179 0.08 4.84 15.55
N LEU A 180 0.47 3.63 15.95
CA LEU A 180 0.31 2.41 15.15
C LEU A 180 -0.72 1.52 15.82
N THR A 181 -1.71 1.07 15.06
CA THR A 181 -2.76 0.17 15.53
C THR A 181 -3.22 -0.74 14.41
N ALA A 182 -3.89 -1.82 14.76
CA ALA A 182 -4.60 -2.68 13.81
C ALA A 182 -6.10 -2.62 14.10
N ASP A 183 -6.92 -2.98 13.13
CA ASP A 183 -8.38 -3.06 13.25
C ASP A 183 -8.83 -4.44 13.77
N HIS A 184 -7.99 -5.47 13.62
CA HIS A 184 -8.20 -6.79 14.23
C HIS A 184 -6.88 -7.55 14.40
#